data_fb7fdf2bd83533725ff88c35c24b78a4
#
_entry.id   fb7fdf2bd83533725ff88c35c24b78a4
#
_cell.length_a   1.000
_cell.length_b   1.000
_cell.length_c   1.000
_cell.angle_alpha   90.00
_cell.angle_beta   90.00
_cell.angle_gamma   90.00
#
_symmetry.space_group_name_H-M   'P 1'
#
loop_
_entity.id
_entity.type
_entity.pdbx_description
1 polymer ?
#
loop_
_entity_poly.entity_id
_entity_poly.type
_entity_poly.pdbx_seq_one_letter_code
_entity_poly.pdbx_strand_id
1 'polypeptide(L)'
;MRFYAVSGSAARQRTECAIVGLYESGTLSLAAAQLDAVLGGRIARLVKRHDARGKLGECSLLDVDHAPCERVLLVGLGKKESFGRKQYKKAMLAAAAAVAKTGARDAVSFLSVEPVAATDAYYRGRLAAESVGHALYRVPAIRSTRQPPLPALKSIGVAVAEKDQVKEAGRGLEHGRGIAAGAALTRDLANLPANVCTPTYLARQARELAKQYKSVRAEILDEPELKRLKMGSFLSVTAGTEEPAKLIVLRHDGGEKGEAPVVLVGKGVTFDTGGISLKQPPGMDEMKFDMTGAASVFGALKAAAEIGLKR
;
A
#
# COMPACT_ATOMS: atom_id res chain seq x y z
N MET A 1 -3.97 -9.29 -7.41
CA MET A 1 -2.58 -9.61 -6.98
C MET A 1 -2.64 -10.67 -5.89
N ARG A 2 -1.96 -11.81 -6.09
CA ARG A 2 -1.82 -12.88 -5.09
C ARG A 2 -0.52 -12.66 -4.33
N PHE A 3 -0.57 -12.77 -2.99
CA PHE A 3 0.60 -12.80 -2.11
C PHE A 3 0.76 -14.19 -1.51
N TYR A 4 2.00 -14.63 -1.33
CA TYR A 4 2.32 -15.91 -0.67
C TYR A 4 3.68 -15.86 0.01
N ALA A 5 3.87 -16.68 1.02
CA ALA A 5 5.14 -16.82 1.72
C ALA A 5 5.78 -18.16 1.34
N VAL A 6 7.09 -18.16 1.19
CA VAL A 6 7.89 -19.37 0.92
C VAL A 6 9.12 -19.41 1.83
N SER A 7 9.67 -20.61 2.02
CA SER A 7 10.98 -20.80 2.64
C SER A 7 11.89 -21.56 1.71
N GLY A 8 13.19 -21.35 1.83
CA GLY A 8 14.19 -22.06 1.05
C GLY A 8 15.19 -21.13 0.36
N SER A 9 16.16 -21.76 -0.31
CA SER A 9 17.24 -21.05 -0.98
C SER A 9 16.79 -20.40 -2.29
N ALA A 10 17.28 -19.20 -2.54
CA ALA A 10 17.08 -18.50 -3.81
C ALA A 10 17.63 -19.31 -5.02
N ALA A 11 18.65 -20.11 -4.81
CA ALA A 11 19.24 -20.98 -5.81
C ALA A 11 18.33 -22.15 -6.24
N ARG A 12 17.22 -22.41 -5.54
CA ARG A 12 16.28 -23.50 -5.83
C ARG A 12 14.85 -23.05 -6.08
N GLN A 13 14.54 -21.81 -5.74
CA GLN A 13 13.17 -21.28 -5.83
C GLN A 13 12.82 -20.96 -7.28
N ARG A 14 11.88 -21.70 -7.86
CA ARG A 14 11.37 -21.40 -9.22
C ARG A 14 10.47 -20.17 -9.18
N THR A 15 10.78 -19.19 -10.04
CA THR A 15 10.00 -17.95 -10.24
C THR A 15 10.40 -17.30 -11.56
N GLU A 16 9.55 -16.47 -12.13
CA GLU A 16 9.92 -15.69 -13.32
C GLU A 16 10.91 -14.54 -12.98
N CYS A 17 10.88 -14.03 -11.73
CA CYS A 17 11.82 -13.00 -11.27
C CYS A 17 12.21 -13.20 -9.80
N ALA A 18 13.48 -13.44 -9.54
CA ALA A 18 14.02 -13.47 -8.18
C ALA A 18 14.51 -12.07 -7.78
N ILE A 19 14.00 -11.54 -6.66
CA ILE A 19 14.39 -10.23 -6.12
C ILE A 19 15.36 -10.45 -4.97
N VAL A 20 16.60 -9.96 -5.12
CA VAL A 20 17.69 -10.13 -4.14
C VAL A 20 18.38 -8.82 -3.83
N GLY A 21 19.09 -8.75 -2.72
CA GLY A 21 19.65 -7.51 -2.19
C GLY A 21 21.15 -7.34 -2.44
N LEU A 22 21.56 -6.08 -2.56
CA LEU A 22 22.96 -5.65 -2.57
C LEU A 22 23.13 -4.50 -1.58
N TYR A 23 24.12 -4.60 -0.68
CA TYR A 23 24.49 -3.49 0.20
C TYR A 23 25.41 -2.50 -0.49
N GLU A 24 25.43 -1.26 -0.03
CA GLU A 24 26.23 -0.17 -0.59
C GLU A 24 27.74 -0.42 -0.49
N SER A 25 28.17 -1.26 0.47
CA SER A 25 29.54 -1.78 0.58
C SER A 25 29.97 -2.71 -0.56
N GLY A 26 29.05 -3.10 -1.47
CA GLY A 26 29.27 -4.14 -2.46
C GLY A 26 29.00 -5.57 -1.93
N THR A 27 28.60 -5.70 -0.66
CA THR A 27 28.29 -7.01 -0.07
C THR A 27 26.94 -7.51 -0.60
N LEU A 28 26.93 -8.71 -1.17
CA LEU A 28 25.72 -9.40 -1.59
C LEU A 28 24.89 -9.84 -0.36
N SER A 29 23.57 -9.76 -0.45
CA SER A 29 22.68 -10.43 0.49
C SER A 29 22.87 -11.93 0.43
N LEU A 30 22.43 -12.67 1.47
CA LEU A 30 22.54 -14.13 1.48
C LEU A 30 21.93 -14.76 0.22
N ALA A 31 20.75 -14.33 -0.17
CA ALA A 31 20.06 -14.81 -1.36
C ALA A 31 20.77 -14.44 -2.67
N ALA A 32 21.33 -13.22 -2.73
CA ALA A 32 22.13 -12.81 -3.89
C ALA A 32 23.39 -13.65 -4.04
N ALA A 33 24.10 -13.96 -2.96
CA ALA A 33 25.27 -14.84 -2.96
C ALA A 33 24.92 -16.27 -3.40
N GLN A 34 23.79 -16.81 -2.94
CA GLN A 34 23.29 -18.11 -3.35
C GLN A 34 23.01 -18.18 -4.87
N LEU A 35 22.38 -17.15 -5.42
CA LEU A 35 22.13 -17.06 -6.87
C LEU A 35 23.42 -16.82 -7.65
N ASP A 36 24.31 -15.98 -7.16
CA ASP A 36 25.59 -15.70 -7.80
C ASP A 36 26.45 -16.94 -7.99
N ALA A 37 26.42 -17.85 -7.00
CA ALA A 37 27.11 -19.15 -7.08
C ALA A 37 26.61 -20.01 -8.25
N VAL A 38 25.29 -20.11 -8.46
CA VAL A 38 24.73 -20.89 -9.59
C VAL A 38 24.81 -20.16 -10.92
N LEU A 39 25.00 -18.83 -10.90
CA LEU A 39 25.20 -17.98 -12.08
C LEU A 39 26.68 -17.78 -12.44
N GLY A 40 27.59 -18.52 -11.84
CA GLY A 40 29.04 -18.46 -12.13
C GLY A 40 29.65 -17.09 -11.85
N GLY A 41 29.22 -16.40 -10.78
CA GLY A 41 29.77 -15.10 -10.37
C GLY A 41 29.29 -13.90 -11.22
N ARG A 42 28.14 -14.03 -11.89
CA ARG A 42 27.61 -12.97 -12.79
C ARG A 42 27.22 -11.70 -12.03
N ILE A 43 26.60 -11.86 -10.82
CA ILE A 43 26.21 -10.73 -9.98
C ILE A 43 27.46 -10.02 -9.40
N ALA A 44 28.40 -10.80 -8.90
CA ALA A 44 29.67 -10.25 -8.37
C ALA A 44 30.46 -9.45 -9.43
N ARG A 45 30.45 -9.91 -10.69
CA ARG A 45 31.08 -9.17 -11.81
C ARG A 45 30.43 -7.82 -12.08
N LEU A 46 29.09 -7.71 -11.98
CA LEU A 46 28.38 -6.43 -12.11
C LEU A 46 28.76 -5.46 -10.99
N VAL A 47 28.82 -5.95 -9.75
CA VAL A 47 29.24 -5.14 -8.59
C VAL A 47 30.68 -4.66 -8.76
N LYS A 48 31.60 -5.55 -9.19
CA LYS A 48 33.01 -5.18 -9.42
C LYS A 48 33.20 -4.13 -10.53
N ARG A 49 32.31 -4.12 -11.53
CA ARG A 49 32.30 -3.10 -12.59
C ARG A 49 31.58 -1.81 -12.22
N HIS A 50 31.03 -1.72 -11.02
CA HIS A 50 30.21 -0.61 -10.56
C HIS A 50 28.90 -0.39 -11.35
N ASP A 51 28.43 -1.42 -12.09
CA ASP A 51 27.13 -1.39 -12.78
C ASP A 51 25.95 -1.54 -11.80
N ALA A 52 26.22 -2.02 -10.58
CA ALA A 52 25.32 -2.03 -9.45
C ALA A 52 26.07 -1.57 -8.18
N ARG A 53 25.53 -0.59 -7.48
CA ARG A 53 26.21 0.08 -6.36
C ARG A 53 25.56 -0.14 -5.00
N GLY A 54 24.40 -0.77 -4.95
CA GLY A 54 23.68 -1.07 -3.72
C GLY A 54 23.09 0.14 -2.99
N LYS A 55 23.00 1.33 -3.63
CA LYS A 55 22.33 2.49 -3.07
C LYS A 55 20.85 2.16 -2.85
N LEU A 56 20.32 2.59 -1.72
CA LEU A 56 18.96 2.22 -1.27
C LEU A 56 17.89 2.52 -2.31
N GLY A 57 17.26 1.46 -2.83
CA GLY A 57 16.21 1.51 -3.83
C GLY A 57 16.70 1.55 -5.28
N GLU A 58 18.02 1.52 -5.53
CA GLU A 58 18.56 1.31 -6.87
C GLU A 58 18.23 -0.12 -7.32
N CYS A 59 17.81 -0.29 -8.57
CA CYS A 59 17.40 -1.57 -9.13
C CYS A 59 18.15 -1.87 -10.42
N SER A 60 18.76 -3.05 -10.52
CA SER A 60 19.40 -3.56 -11.72
C SER A 60 18.78 -4.90 -12.10
N LEU A 61 18.22 -5.00 -13.30
CA LEU A 61 17.61 -6.22 -13.82
C LEU A 61 18.62 -7.00 -14.66
N LEU A 62 18.78 -8.28 -14.36
CA LEU A 62 19.59 -9.21 -15.11
C LEU A 62 18.69 -10.26 -15.75
N ASP A 63 18.87 -10.49 -17.01
CA ASP A 63 18.38 -11.67 -17.72
C ASP A 63 19.32 -12.84 -17.46
N VAL A 64 18.80 -14.02 -17.15
CA VAL A 64 19.62 -15.17 -16.74
C VAL A 64 19.11 -16.45 -17.36
N ASP A 65 20.07 -17.26 -17.83
CA ASP A 65 19.86 -18.59 -18.37
C ASP A 65 20.26 -19.66 -17.36
N HIS A 66 19.66 -20.84 -17.48
CA HIS A 66 20.03 -22.03 -16.69
C HIS A 66 19.93 -21.86 -15.16
N ALA A 67 19.09 -20.92 -14.68
CA ALA A 67 18.82 -20.66 -13.29
C ALA A 67 17.37 -21.07 -12.94
N PRO A 68 17.01 -21.15 -11.64
CA PRO A 68 15.62 -21.39 -11.23
C PRO A 68 14.67 -20.23 -11.53
N CYS A 69 15.19 -19.12 -12.06
CA CYS A 69 14.43 -17.94 -12.48
C CYS A 69 14.90 -17.46 -13.86
N GLU A 70 14.02 -16.74 -14.56
CA GLU A 70 14.35 -16.13 -15.86
C GLU A 70 15.07 -14.78 -15.68
N ARG A 71 14.81 -14.11 -14.56
CA ARG A 71 15.33 -12.78 -14.26
C ARG A 71 15.77 -12.67 -12.81
N VAL A 72 16.84 -11.93 -12.57
CA VAL A 72 17.26 -11.50 -11.25
C VAL A 72 17.14 -9.99 -11.16
N LEU A 73 16.32 -9.51 -10.22
CA LEU A 73 16.28 -8.10 -9.87
C LEU A 73 17.17 -7.87 -8.64
N LEU A 74 18.30 -7.23 -8.86
CA LEU A 74 19.21 -6.82 -7.80
C LEU A 74 18.77 -5.46 -7.26
N VAL A 75 18.51 -5.39 -5.95
CA VAL A 75 17.96 -4.21 -5.27
C VAL A 75 18.94 -3.69 -4.23
N GLY A 76 19.27 -2.41 -4.31
CA GLY A 76 20.11 -1.73 -3.34
C GLY A 76 19.42 -1.61 -1.98
N LEU A 77 20.10 -2.05 -0.93
CA LEU A 77 19.65 -2.04 0.46
C LEU A 77 20.21 -0.87 1.27
N GLY A 78 21.18 -0.11 0.70
CA GLY A 78 21.92 0.92 1.41
C GLY A 78 22.96 0.33 2.35
N LYS A 79 23.28 1.05 3.43
CA LYS A 79 24.27 0.62 4.42
C LYS A 79 23.70 -0.52 5.28
N LYS A 80 24.48 -1.59 5.46
CA LYS A 80 24.07 -2.80 6.19
C LYS A 80 23.71 -2.50 7.65
N GLU A 81 24.47 -1.64 8.30
CA GLU A 81 24.30 -1.29 9.71
C GLU A 81 22.99 -0.51 9.97
N SER A 82 22.46 0.15 8.95
CA SER A 82 21.22 0.92 9.04
C SER A 82 20.01 0.22 8.42
N PHE A 83 20.15 -1.06 7.99
CA PHE A 83 19.06 -1.78 7.33
C PHE A 83 17.96 -2.15 8.32
N GLY A 84 16.94 -1.31 8.38
CA GLY A 84 15.77 -1.45 9.24
C GLY A 84 14.46 -1.32 8.46
N ARG A 85 13.37 -1.08 9.19
CA ARG A 85 12.00 -1.00 8.62
C ARG A 85 11.87 -0.02 7.45
N LYS A 86 12.45 1.19 7.56
CA LYS A 86 12.38 2.23 6.52
C LYS A 86 13.10 1.80 5.26
N GLN A 87 14.29 1.24 5.40
CA GLN A 87 15.11 0.78 4.27
C GLN A 87 14.45 -0.42 3.59
N TYR A 88 13.97 -1.40 4.37
CA TYR A 88 13.23 -2.54 3.83
C TYR A 88 11.98 -2.11 3.04
N LYS A 89 11.16 -1.21 3.62
CA LYS A 89 9.98 -0.67 2.93
C LYS A 89 10.35 0.01 1.62
N LYS A 90 11.41 0.85 1.61
CA LYS A 90 11.89 1.56 0.42
C LYS A 90 12.44 0.59 -0.64
N ALA A 91 13.20 -0.43 -0.23
CA ALA A 91 13.71 -1.47 -1.12
C ALA A 91 12.57 -2.28 -1.75
N MET A 92 11.59 -2.72 -0.95
CA MET A 92 10.41 -3.43 -1.45
C MET A 92 9.55 -2.61 -2.40
N LEU A 93 9.38 -1.31 -2.12
CA LEU A 93 8.67 -0.37 -3.00
C LEU A 93 9.37 -0.27 -4.36
N ALA A 94 10.68 -0.05 -4.35
CA ALA A 94 11.50 0.05 -5.57
C ALA A 94 11.48 -1.27 -6.36
N ALA A 95 11.62 -2.41 -5.68
CA ALA A 95 11.54 -3.73 -6.27
C ALA A 95 10.20 -3.97 -6.98
N ALA A 96 9.08 -3.69 -6.31
CA ALA A 96 7.75 -3.86 -6.88
C ALA A 96 7.54 -2.95 -8.10
N ALA A 97 7.97 -1.70 -8.03
CA ALA A 97 7.88 -0.75 -9.14
C ALA A 97 8.76 -1.16 -10.33
N ALA A 98 9.93 -1.78 -10.09
CA ALA A 98 10.81 -2.27 -11.13
C ALA A 98 10.26 -3.53 -11.80
N VAL A 99 9.83 -4.54 -11.02
CA VAL A 99 9.22 -5.77 -11.57
C VAL A 99 7.96 -5.47 -12.37
N ALA A 100 7.15 -4.51 -11.92
CA ALA A 100 5.92 -4.11 -12.61
C ALA A 100 6.14 -3.57 -14.04
N LYS A 101 7.36 -3.15 -14.37
CA LYS A 101 7.77 -2.68 -15.71
C LYS A 101 8.26 -3.81 -16.61
N THR A 102 8.38 -5.02 -16.07
CA THR A 102 8.81 -6.22 -16.82
C THR A 102 7.60 -7.03 -17.29
N GLY A 103 7.84 -8.04 -18.12
CA GLY A 103 6.84 -9.04 -18.52
C GLY A 103 6.60 -10.13 -17.47
N ALA A 104 7.29 -10.11 -16.32
CA ALA A 104 7.17 -11.14 -15.30
C ALA A 104 5.76 -11.16 -14.67
N ARG A 105 5.16 -12.35 -14.64
CA ARG A 105 3.84 -12.59 -14.03
C ARG A 105 3.94 -13.02 -12.58
N ASP A 106 5.11 -13.54 -12.21
CA ASP A 106 5.43 -13.98 -10.87
C ASP A 106 6.81 -13.47 -10.45
N ALA A 107 6.95 -13.12 -9.17
CA ALA A 107 8.22 -12.75 -8.56
C ALA A 107 8.33 -13.27 -7.13
N VAL A 108 9.53 -13.62 -6.70
CA VAL A 108 9.81 -13.94 -5.29
C VAL A 108 10.87 -12.99 -4.73
N SER A 109 10.50 -12.29 -3.65
CA SER A 109 11.41 -11.40 -2.93
C SER A 109 12.10 -12.14 -1.80
N PHE A 110 13.42 -12.10 -1.81
CA PHE A 110 14.29 -12.61 -0.75
C PHE A 110 14.81 -11.50 0.17
N LEU A 111 14.34 -10.27 0.02
CA LEU A 111 14.79 -9.14 0.85
C LEU A 111 14.41 -9.31 2.33
N SER A 112 13.36 -10.06 2.62
CA SER A 112 12.89 -10.39 3.96
C SER A 112 13.70 -11.48 4.67
N VAL A 113 14.57 -12.16 3.94
CA VAL A 113 15.54 -13.11 4.54
C VAL A 113 16.66 -12.37 5.27
N GLU A 114 16.99 -11.16 4.81
CA GLU A 114 17.98 -10.33 5.48
C GLU A 114 17.48 -9.88 6.85
N PRO A 115 18.37 -9.73 7.84
CA PRO A 115 18.03 -9.20 9.15
C PRO A 115 17.50 -7.77 9.04
N VAL A 116 16.21 -7.57 9.27
CA VAL A 116 15.59 -6.24 9.34
C VAL A 116 15.38 -5.90 10.80
N ALA A 117 16.09 -4.88 11.30
CA ALA A 117 16.06 -4.51 12.71
C ALA A 117 14.62 -4.27 13.23
N ALA A 118 14.34 -4.78 14.43
CA ALA A 118 13.07 -4.66 15.15
C ALA A 118 11.84 -5.15 14.34
N THR A 119 11.97 -6.26 13.60
CA THR A 119 10.88 -6.92 12.87
C THR A 119 10.93 -8.44 13.05
N ASP A 120 9.75 -9.05 13.03
CA ASP A 120 9.53 -10.49 12.88
C ASP A 120 9.09 -10.83 11.45
N ALA A 121 8.79 -12.09 11.19
CA ALA A 121 8.33 -12.56 9.90
C ALA A 121 6.96 -11.95 9.52
N TYR A 122 6.04 -11.81 10.47
CA TYR A 122 4.76 -11.16 10.28
C TYR A 122 4.94 -9.71 9.80
N TYR A 123 5.76 -8.94 10.51
CA TYR A 123 5.95 -7.53 10.22
C TYR A 123 6.61 -7.31 8.85
N ARG A 124 7.59 -8.16 8.48
CA ARG A 124 8.23 -8.13 7.16
C ARG A 124 7.24 -8.48 6.04
N GLY A 125 6.42 -9.51 6.22
CA GLY A 125 5.34 -9.85 5.29
C GLY A 125 4.35 -8.71 5.10
N ARG A 126 3.90 -8.10 6.21
CA ARG A 126 2.99 -6.95 6.19
C ARG A 126 3.56 -5.77 5.41
N LEU A 127 4.78 -5.34 5.75
CA LEU A 127 5.45 -4.23 5.06
C LEU A 127 5.68 -4.52 3.58
N ALA A 128 5.97 -5.77 3.21
CA ALA A 128 6.12 -6.16 1.80
C ALA A 128 4.83 -5.94 1.02
N ALA A 129 3.69 -6.46 1.51
CA ALA A 129 2.40 -6.30 0.84
C ALA A 129 1.95 -4.84 0.78
N GLU A 130 2.13 -4.06 1.86
CA GLU A 130 1.89 -2.61 1.88
C GLU A 130 2.72 -1.89 0.80
N SER A 131 4.01 -2.23 0.69
CA SER A 131 4.92 -1.61 -0.28
C SER A 131 4.54 -1.93 -1.72
N VAL A 132 4.18 -3.18 -2.00
CA VAL A 132 3.69 -3.61 -3.31
C VAL A 132 2.39 -2.89 -3.67
N GLY A 133 1.43 -2.85 -2.75
CA GLY A 133 0.16 -2.14 -2.96
C GLY A 133 0.36 -0.64 -3.23
N HIS A 134 1.33 -0.02 -2.53
CA HIS A 134 1.69 1.37 -2.76
C HIS A 134 2.35 1.58 -4.14
N ALA A 135 3.30 0.72 -4.52
CA ALA A 135 4.03 0.81 -5.79
C ALA A 135 3.12 0.61 -7.01
N LEU A 136 2.11 -0.26 -6.89
CA LEU A 136 1.20 -0.62 -7.97
C LEU A 136 -0.09 0.20 -7.97
N TYR A 137 -0.26 1.11 -7.03
CA TYR A 137 -1.44 1.97 -6.99
C TYR A 137 -1.52 2.85 -8.25
N ARG A 138 -2.74 2.97 -8.77
CA ARG A 138 -3.06 3.84 -9.90
C ARG A 138 -4.22 4.75 -9.54
N VAL A 139 -4.10 6.02 -9.88
CA VAL A 139 -5.19 6.97 -9.72
C VAL A 139 -6.38 6.52 -10.57
N PRO A 140 -7.62 6.59 -10.05
CA PRO A 140 -8.82 6.25 -10.81
C PRO A 140 -8.91 6.98 -12.14
N ALA A 141 -9.50 6.33 -13.13
CA ALA A 141 -9.63 6.89 -14.47
C ALA A 141 -10.73 7.97 -14.50
N ILE A 142 -10.35 9.19 -14.13
CA ILE A 142 -11.16 10.42 -14.33
C ILE A 142 -10.69 11.23 -15.54
N ARG A 143 -9.63 10.75 -16.20
CA ARG A 143 -9.06 11.42 -17.39
C ARG A 143 -9.56 10.74 -18.65
N SER A 144 -9.77 11.52 -19.69
CA SER A 144 -10.09 11.05 -21.05
C SER A 144 -8.93 10.32 -21.73
N THR A 145 -7.69 10.51 -21.22
CA THR A 145 -6.50 9.87 -21.75
C THR A 145 -6.46 8.39 -21.39
N ARG A 146 -6.14 7.53 -22.37
CA ARG A 146 -5.97 6.08 -22.17
C ARG A 146 -4.93 5.80 -21.10
N GLN A 147 -5.33 5.05 -20.08
CA GLN A 147 -4.37 4.62 -19.07
C GLN A 147 -3.37 3.59 -19.65
N PRO A 148 -2.10 3.60 -19.19
CA PRO A 148 -1.15 2.56 -19.56
C PRO A 148 -1.69 1.16 -19.22
N PRO A 149 -1.29 0.10 -19.92
CA PRO A 149 -1.73 -1.26 -19.62
C PRO A 149 -1.38 -1.65 -18.17
N LEU A 150 -2.15 -2.58 -17.61
CA LEU A 150 -1.85 -3.14 -16.30
C LEU A 150 -0.53 -3.91 -16.35
N PRO A 151 0.27 -3.90 -15.25
CA PRO A 151 1.45 -4.75 -15.15
C PRO A 151 1.11 -6.23 -15.40
N ALA A 152 2.03 -6.97 -15.99
CA ALA A 152 1.89 -8.40 -16.18
C ALA A 152 1.86 -9.17 -14.85
N LEU A 153 2.47 -8.62 -13.80
CA LEU A 153 2.63 -9.22 -12.49
C LEU A 153 1.29 -9.62 -11.85
N LYS A 154 1.12 -10.91 -11.57
CA LYS A 154 -0.09 -11.52 -10.98
C LYS A 154 0.13 -11.98 -9.55
N SER A 155 1.37 -12.38 -9.22
CA SER A 155 1.72 -12.88 -7.90
C SER A 155 3.09 -12.39 -7.45
N ILE A 156 3.24 -12.23 -6.14
CA ILE A 156 4.51 -11.93 -5.50
C ILE A 156 4.66 -12.77 -4.22
N GLY A 157 5.74 -13.55 -4.20
CA GLY A 157 6.16 -14.32 -3.04
C GLY A 157 7.12 -13.52 -2.16
N VAL A 158 7.10 -13.80 -0.86
CA VAL A 158 8.06 -13.30 0.11
C VAL A 158 8.74 -14.49 0.77
N ALA A 159 10.06 -14.58 0.63
CA ALA A 159 10.83 -15.63 1.22
C ALA A 159 11.11 -15.35 2.71
N VAL A 160 11.12 -16.39 3.53
CA VAL A 160 11.53 -16.35 4.93
C VAL A 160 12.70 -17.31 5.15
N ALA A 161 13.50 -17.05 6.18
CA ALA A 161 14.68 -17.86 6.48
C ALA A 161 14.29 -19.29 6.87
N GLU A 162 13.31 -19.42 7.76
CA GLU A 162 12.92 -20.69 8.35
C GLU A 162 11.49 -21.09 7.94
N LYS A 163 11.24 -22.40 7.83
CA LYS A 163 9.96 -22.95 7.40
C LYS A 163 8.80 -22.63 8.36
N ASP A 164 9.06 -22.57 9.64
CA ASP A 164 8.09 -22.24 10.69
C ASP A 164 7.59 -20.79 10.59
N GLN A 165 8.39 -19.88 10.01
CA GLN A 165 8.02 -18.49 9.79
C GLN A 165 7.02 -18.28 8.63
N VAL A 166 6.80 -19.27 7.77
CA VAL A 166 5.93 -19.14 6.58
C VAL A 166 4.50 -18.75 6.96
N LYS A 167 3.94 -19.36 8.02
CA LYS A 167 2.58 -19.07 8.49
C LYS A 167 2.45 -17.62 8.95
N GLU A 168 3.38 -17.14 9.75
CA GLU A 168 3.38 -15.76 10.27
C GLU A 168 3.60 -14.74 9.16
N ALA A 169 4.53 -14.99 8.25
CA ALA A 169 4.74 -14.14 7.09
C ALA A 169 3.49 -14.09 6.19
N GLY A 170 2.82 -15.23 5.97
CA GLY A 170 1.56 -15.33 5.24
C GLY A 170 0.46 -14.48 5.87
N ARG A 171 0.28 -14.55 7.20
CA ARG A 171 -0.65 -13.69 7.93
C ARG A 171 -0.29 -12.21 7.77
N GLY A 172 0.99 -11.87 7.85
CA GLY A 172 1.48 -10.52 7.60
C GLY A 172 1.13 -10.02 6.20
N LEU A 173 1.34 -10.84 5.17
CA LEU A 173 0.99 -10.52 3.78
C LEU A 173 -0.51 -10.24 3.60
N GLU A 174 -1.37 -11.06 4.20
CA GLU A 174 -2.84 -10.87 4.17
C GLU A 174 -3.24 -9.54 4.82
N HIS A 175 -2.73 -9.25 6.01
CA HIS A 175 -2.99 -7.98 6.70
C HIS A 175 -2.43 -6.79 5.91
N GLY A 176 -1.20 -6.89 5.38
CA GLY A 176 -0.60 -5.84 4.55
C GLY A 176 -1.40 -5.57 3.28
N ARG A 177 -1.98 -6.61 2.66
CA ARG A 177 -2.90 -6.47 1.52
C ARG A 177 -4.15 -5.67 1.90
N GLY A 178 -4.76 -5.99 3.04
CA GLY A 178 -5.94 -5.27 3.55
C GLY A 178 -5.63 -3.80 3.86
N ILE A 179 -4.48 -3.52 4.50
CA ILE A 179 -4.02 -2.15 4.78
C ILE A 179 -3.77 -1.39 3.47
N ALA A 180 -3.14 -2.03 2.49
CA ALA A 180 -2.91 -1.44 1.17
C ALA A 180 -4.22 -1.13 0.43
N ALA A 181 -5.24 -1.99 0.56
CA ALA A 181 -6.56 -1.76 -0.01
C ALA A 181 -7.27 -0.57 0.66
N GLY A 182 -7.14 -0.41 1.97
CA GLY A 182 -7.63 0.77 2.70
C GLY A 182 -6.92 2.05 2.25
N ALA A 183 -5.59 2.02 2.18
CA ALA A 183 -4.80 3.16 1.71
C ALA A 183 -5.12 3.53 0.25
N ALA A 184 -5.42 2.55 -0.61
CA ALA A 184 -5.86 2.79 -1.97
C ALA A 184 -7.20 3.54 -1.99
N LEU A 185 -8.19 3.12 -1.19
CA LEU A 185 -9.48 3.82 -1.08
C LEU A 185 -9.31 5.27 -0.62
N THR A 186 -8.48 5.52 0.41
CA THR A 186 -8.15 6.89 0.84
C THR A 186 -7.66 7.74 -0.34
N ARG A 187 -6.72 7.20 -1.10
CA ARG A 187 -6.13 7.89 -2.27
C ARG A 187 -7.14 8.04 -3.42
N ASP A 188 -8.00 7.04 -3.64
CA ASP A 188 -9.04 7.10 -4.65
C ASP A 188 -9.99 8.27 -4.38
N LEU A 189 -10.47 8.40 -3.14
CA LEU A 189 -11.37 9.47 -2.73
C LEU A 189 -10.70 10.84 -2.79
N ALA A 190 -9.48 10.96 -2.24
CA ALA A 190 -8.76 12.22 -2.17
C ALA A 190 -8.30 12.75 -3.55
N ASN A 191 -8.05 11.86 -4.52
CA ASN A 191 -7.63 12.27 -5.87
C ASN A 191 -8.79 12.72 -6.77
N LEU A 192 -10.04 12.45 -6.39
CA LEU A 192 -11.21 12.92 -7.15
C LEU A 192 -11.35 14.45 -7.06
N PRO A 193 -11.80 15.11 -8.13
CA PRO A 193 -12.15 16.52 -8.06
C PRO A 193 -13.43 16.72 -7.24
N ALA A 194 -13.59 17.90 -6.64
CA ALA A 194 -14.67 18.18 -5.70
C ALA A 194 -16.09 18.12 -6.31
N ASN A 195 -16.20 18.35 -7.61
CA ASN A 195 -17.47 18.18 -8.34
C ASN A 195 -17.87 16.72 -8.56
N VAL A 196 -16.99 15.76 -8.24
CA VAL A 196 -17.24 14.31 -8.23
C VAL A 196 -17.32 13.80 -6.80
N CYS A 197 -16.30 14.12 -5.97
CA CYS A 197 -16.23 13.72 -4.57
C CYS A 197 -17.03 14.68 -3.69
N THR A 198 -18.35 14.71 -3.85
CA THR A 198 -19.28 15.51 -3.05
C THR A 198 -19.65 14.79 -1.73
N PRO A 199 -20.27 15.45 -0.74
CA PRO A 199 -20.83 14.81 0.43
C PRO A 199 -21.77 13.64 0.09
N THR A 200 -22.63 13.81 -0.91
CA THR A 200 -23.52 12.76 -1.39
C THR A 200 -22.77 11.57 -1.99
N TYR A 201 -21.66 11.84 -2.72
CA TYR A 201 -20.79 10.78 -3.22
C TYR A 201 -20.16 9.98 -2.08
N LEU A 202 -19.63 10.65 -1.06
CA LEU A 202 -19.04 9.99 0.11
C LEU A 202 -20.08 9.15 0.86
N ALA A 203 -21.31 9.64 1.04
CA ALA A 203 -22.41 8.87 1.63
C ALA A 203 -22.71 7.60 0.83
N ARG A 204 -22.68 7.68 -0.50
CA ARG A 204 -22.82 6.50 -1.38
C ARG A 204 -21.66 5.51 -1.18
N GLN A 205 -20.42 5.98 -1.11
CA GLN A 205 -19.26 5.12 -0.85
C GLN A 205 -19.35 4.41 0.52
N ALA A 206 -19.90 5.07 1.54
CA ALA A 206 -20.15 4.46 2.85
C ALA A 206 -21.14 3.28 2.74
N ARG A 207 -22.24 3.48 2.00
CA ARG A 207 -23.22 2.42 1.76
C ARG A 207 -22.62 1.25 0.96
N GLU A 208 -21.76 1.52 -0.02
CA GLU A 208 -21.08 0.47 -0.79
C GLU A 208 -20.11 -0.34 0.09
N LEU A 209 -19.37 0.30 1.01
CA LEU A 209 -18.56 -0.43 1.99
C LEU A 209 -19.40 -1.34 2.88
N ALA A 210 -20.55 -0.86 3.36
CA ALA A 210 -21.47 -1.65 4.19
C ALA A 210 -22.07 -2.84 3.42
N LYS A 211 -22.29 -2.71 2.09
CA LYS A 211 -22.72 -3.84 1.25
C LYS A 211 -21.59 -4.85 1.03
N GLN A 212 -20.34 -4.37 0.88
CA GLN A 212 -19.18 -5.20 0.60
C GLN A 212 -18.75 -6.04 1.81
N TYR A 213 -18.83 -5.47 3.01
CA TYR A 213 -18.34 -6.10 4.24
C TYR A 213 -19.47 -6.29 5.26
N LYS A 214 -19.81 -7.54 5.59
CA LYS A 214 -20.86 -7.87 6.57
C LYS A 214 -20.60 -7.31 7.97
N SER A 215 -19.33 -7.06 8.30
CA SER A 215 -18.91 -6.44 9.58
C SER A 215 -19.04 -4.93 9.57
N VAL A 216 -19.43 -4.30 8.47
CA VAL A 216 -19.53 -2.84 8.35
C VAL A 216 -21.00 -2.43 8.24
N ARG A 217 -21.37 -1.42 9.02
CA ARG A 217 -22.67 -0.74 8.92
C ARG A 217 -22.44 0.74 8.61
N ALA A 218 -23.33 1.31 7.80
CA ALA A 218 -23.32 2.72 7.46
C ALA A 218 -24.63 3.37 7.87
N GLU A 219 -24.54 4.49 8.57
CA GLU A 219 -25.63 5.37 8.92
C GLU A 219 -25.31 6.76 8.36
N ILE A 220 -26.28 7.37 7.68
CA ILE A 220 -26.12 8.69 7.07
C ILE A 220 -27.17 9.60 7.65
N LEU A 221 -26.73 10.65 8.36
CA LEU A 221 -27.61 11.68 8.86
C LEU A 221 -27.64 12.83 7.85
N ASP A 222 -28.84 13.11 7.38
CA ASP A 222 -29.12 14.20 6.42
C ASP A 222 -29.46 15.50 7.15
N GLU A 223 -29.52 16.62 6.44
CA GLU A 223 -29.73 17.96 7.03
C GLU A 223 -30.96 18.08 7.95
N PRO A 224 -32.15 17.49 7.66
CA PRO A 224 -33.27 17.54 8.59
C PRO A 224 -32.92 16.96 9.96
N GLU A 225 -32.15 15.89 10.00
CA GLU A 225 -31.73 15.23 11.23
C GLU A 225 -30.63 16.03 11.95
N LEU A 226 -29.69 16.60 11.20
CA LEU A 226 -28.67 17.50 11.73
C LEU A 226 -29.29 18.76 12.35
N LYS A 227 -30.36 19.29 11.75
CA LYS A 227 -31.16 20.40 12.30
C LYS A 227 -31.83 19.99 13.60
N ARG A 228 -32.47 18.81 13.63
CA ARG A 228 -33.11 18.26 14.84
C ARG A 228 -32.09 18.10 15.99
N LEU A 229 -30.87 17.68 15.66
CA LEU A 229 -29.74 17.54 16.61
C LEU A 229 -29.07 18.86 16.96
N LYS A 230 -29.57 20.01 16.45
CA LYS A 230 -29.05 21.37 16.70
C LYS A 230 -27.57 21.53 16.31
N MET A 231 -27.10 20.84 15.27
CA MET A 231 -25.72 20.89 14.78
C MET A 231 -25.49 22.14 13.91
N GLY A 232 -25.75 23.33 14.45
CA GLY A 232 -25.70 24.60 13.72
C GLY A 232 -24.32 24.92 13.14
N SER A 233 -23.28 24.71 13.90
CA SER A 233 -21.89 24.90 13.43
C SER A 233 -21.53 23.98 12.25
N PHE A 234 -22.00 22.73 12.26
CA PHE A 234 -21.81 21.79 11.14
C PHE A 234 -22.55 22.28 9.89
N LEU A 235 -23.81 22.71 10.04
CA LEU A 235 -24.65 23.17 8.95
C LEU A 235 -24.22 24.54 8.37
N SER A 236 -23.54 25.38 9.17
CA SER A 236 -23.05 26.66 8.68
C SER A 236 -22.01 26.51 7.56
N VAL A 237 -21.27 25.40 7.52
CA VAL A 237 -20.26 25.14 6.49
C VAL A 237 -20.89 24.94 5.09
N THR A 238 -22.14 24.48 5.04
CA THR A 238 -22.87 24.23 3.79
C THR A 238 -23.89 25.30 3.43
N ALA A 239 -23.93 26.42 4.17
CA ALA A 239 -24.94 27.47 3.96
C ALA A 239 -24.86 28.14 2.57
N GLY A 240 -23.71 28.10 1.90
CA GLY A 240 -23.47 28.69 0.58
C GLY A 240 -23.47 27.70 -0.60
N THR A 241 -23.95 26.47 -0.42
CA THR A 241 -23.97 25.45 -1.46
C THR A 241 -25.35 24.77 -1.56
N GLU A 242 -25.69 24.30 -2.76
CA GLU A 242 -26.87 23.45 -2.99
C GLU A 242 -26.60 21.96 -2.64
N GLU A 243 -25.31 21.56 -2.51
CA GLU A 243 -24.95 20.20 -2.14
C GLU A 243 -25.22 19.98 -0.64
N PRO A 244 -26.09 19.01 -0.25
CA PRO A 244 -26.54 18.88 1.12
C PRO A 244 -25.44 18.32 2.04
N ALA A 245 -25.39 18.84 3.27
CA ALA A 245 -24.51 18.33 4.31
C ALA A 245 -24.84 16.87 4.66
N LYS A 246 -23.80 16.07 4.96
CA LYS A 246 -23.90 14.66 5.37
C LYS A 246 -23.00 14.41 6.58
N LEU A 247 -23.55 13.86 7.66
CA LEU A 247 -22.76 13.22 8.70
C LEU A 247 -22.78 11.71 8.44
N ILE A 248 -21.61 11.15 8.16
CA ILE A 248 -21.44 9.75 7.79
C ILE A 248 -20.87 8.99 8.97
N VAL A 249 -21.62 8.03 9.50
CA VAL A 249 -21.18 7.15 10.58
C VAL A 249 -20.96 5.75 10.00
N LEU A 250 -19.72 5.28 10.06
CA LEU A 250 -19.34 3.92 9.70
C LEU A 250 -18.96 3.15 10.97
N ARG A 251 -19.50 1.96 11.15
CA ARG A 251 -19.20 1.08 12.30
C ARG A 251 -18.65 -0.24 11.80
N HIS A 252 -17.55 -0.70 12.40
CA HIS A 252 -17.01 -2.03 12.22
C HIS A 252 -17.29 -2.88 13.45
N ASP A 253 -18.05 -3.93 13.28
CA ASP A 253 -18.46 -4.85 14.35
C ASP A 253 -17.44 -6.03 14.42
N GLY A 254 -16.25 -5.77 14.90
CA GLY A 254 -15.20 -6.79 15.04
C GLY A 254 -14.86 -7.15 16.48
N GLY A 255 -15.24 -6.29 17.44
CA GLY A 255 -14.96 -6.44 18.88
C GLY A 255 -15.98 -7.27 19.64
N GLU A 256 -15.76 -7.41 20.94
CA GLU A 256 -16.68 -8.10 21.83
C GLU A 256 -17.90 -7.21 22.17
N LYS A 257 -19.04 -7.87 22.44
CA LYS A 257 -20.26 -7.15 22.81
C LYS A 257 -20.05 -6.37 24.11
N GLY A 258 -20.29 -5.05 24.08
CA GLY A 258 -20.15 -4.16 25.24
C GLY A 258 -18.77 -3.51 25.37
N GLU A 259 -17.82 -3.85 24.48
CA GLU A 259 -16.54 -3.15 24.42
C GLU A 259 -16.73 -1.72 23.91
N ALA A 260 -16.04 -0.75 24.56
CA ALA A 260 -16.08 0.63 24.12
C ALA A 260 -15.44 0.80 22.74
N PRO A 261 -16.13 1.49 21.79
CA PRO A 261 -15.60 1.66 20.44
C PRO A 261 -14.41 2.61 20.41
N VAL A 262 -13.48 2.36 19.50
CA VAL A 262 -12.48 3.34 19.07
C VAL A 262 -13.13 4.23 18.01
N VAL A 263 -13.20 5.54 18.27
CA VAL A 263 -13.83 6.51 17.37
C VAL A 263 -12.76 7.26 16.58
N LEU A 264 -12.85 7.21 15.26
CA LEU A 264 -12.04 8.01 14.34
C LEU A 264 -12.91 9.10 13.73
N VAL A 265 -12.51 10.36 13.89
CA VAL A 265 -13.22 11.51 13.30
C VAL A 265 -12.40 12.10 12.17
N GLY A 266 -12.99 12.24 10.98
CA GLY A 266 -12.35 12.75 9.78
C GLY A 266 -13.07 13.99 9.25
N LYS A 267 -12.33 15.09 9.03
CA LYS A 267 -12.82 16.27 8.31
C LYS A 267 -13.19 15.88 6.87
N GLY A 268 -14.40 16.23 6.43
CA GLY A 268 -14.96 15.89 5.13
C GLY A 268 -15.39 17.10 4.30
N VAL A 269 -14.73 18.23 4.44
CA VAL A 269 -14.98 19.41 3.59
C VAL A 269 -14.45 19.14 2.20
N THR A 270 -15.33 18.91 1.24
CA THR A 270 -14.99 18.42 -0.10
C THR A 270 -14.28 19.45 -0.97
N PHE A 271 -14.47 20.74 -0.68
CA PHE A 271 -13.68 21.83 -1.23
C PHE A 271 -13.77 23.07 -0.32
N ASP A 272 -12.64 23.59 0.14
CA ASP A 272 -12.60 24.75 1.03
C ASP A 272 -12.08 26.00 0.30
N THR A 273 -13.00 26.89 -0.06
CA THR A 273 -12.67 28.19 -0.68
C THR A 273 -12.28 29.26 0.34
N GLY A 274 -12.45 28.99 1.65
CA GLY A 274 -12.23 29.95 2.73
C GLY A 274 -13.50 30.72 3.18
N GLY A 275 -14.57 30.71 2.41
CA GLY A 275 -15.82 31.45 2.72
C GLY A 275 -15.69 32.96 2.44
N ILE A 276 -16.21 33.83 3.36
CA ILE A 276 -16.12 35.30 3.25
C ILE A 276 -14.65 35.73 3.13
N SER A 277 -13.75 35.14 3.91
CA SER A 277 -12.31 35.30 3.77
C SER A 277 -11.79 34.36 2.69
N LEU A 278 -12.02 34.72 1.43
CA LEU A 278 -11.66 33.88 0.28
C LEU A 278 -10.15 33.60 0.23
N LYS A 279 -9.78 32.34 0.01
CA LYS A 279 -8.38 31.94 -0.20
C LYS A 279 -7.82 32.57 -1.47
N GLN A 280 -6.50 32.77 -1.48
CA GLN A 280 -5.81 33.21 -2.70
C GLN A 280 -5.90 32.14 -3.79
N PRO A 281 -6.04 32.51 -5.09
CA PRO A 281 -6.16 31.54 -6.18
C PRO A 281 -5.01 30.53 -6.30
N PRO A 282 -3.72 30.94 -6.12
CA PRO A 282 -2.61 29.99 -6.17
C PRO A 282 -2.72 28.94 -5.06
N GLY A 283 -2.82 27.65 -5.45
CA GLY A 283 -2.94 26.52 -4.52
C GLY A 283 -4.35 26.27 -3.98
N MET A 284 -5.36 27.07 -4.34
CA MET A 284 -6.75 26.81 -3.93
C MET A 284 -7.29 25.49 -4.51
N ASP A 285 -6.82 25.08 -5.69
CA ASP A 285 -7.16 23.79 -6.31
C ASP A 285 -6.74 22.58 -5.47
N GLU A 286 -5.72 22.72 -4.60
CA GLU A 286 -5.33 21.70 -3.64
C GLU A 286 -6.37 21.49 -2.53
N MET A 287 -7.33 22.41 -2.36
CA MET A 287 -8.42 22.27 -1.38
C MET A 287 -9.41 21.14 -1.71
N LYS A 288 -9.29 20.48 -2.86
CA LYS A 288 -9.91 19.18 -3.11
C LYS A 288 -9.45 18.11 -2.08
N PHE A 289 -8.27 18.28 -1.48
CA PHE A 289 -7.72 17.38 -0.47
C PHE A 289 -8.23 17.66 0.95
N ASP A 290 -9.03 18.70 1.15
CA ASP A 290 -9.50 19.10 2.49
C ASP A 290 -10.45 18.07 3.13
N MET A 291 -10.93 17.10 2.34
CA MET A 291 -11.70 15.94 2.79
C MET A 291 -10.81 14.69 3.08
N THR A 292 -9.49 14.79 3.01
CA THR A 292 -8.60 13.63 3.19
C THR A 292 -8.70 13.02 4.60
N GLY A 293 -9.09 13.80 5.60
CA GLY A 293 -9.41 13.30 6.94
C GLY A 293 -10.52 12.26 6.90
N ALA A 294 -11.66 12.57 6.27
CA ALA A 294 -12.75 11.64 6.08
C ALA A 294 -12.32 10.45 5.22
N ALA A 295 -11.62 10.68 4.10
CA ALA A 295 -11.09 9.61 3.25
C ALA A 295 -10.19 8.64 4.03
N SER A 296 -9.38 9.15 4.98
CA SER A 296 -8.52 8.34 5.83
C SER A 296 -9.32 7.44 6.78
N VAL A 297 -10.44 7.95 7.31
CA VAL A 297 -11.35 7.15 8.14
C VAL A 297 -11.99 6.03 7.31
N PHE A 298 -12.45 6.31 6.08
CA PHE A 298 -12.94 5.28 5.15
C PHE A 298 -11.88 4.21 4.89
N GLY A 299 -10.65 4.63 4.61
CA GLY A 299 -9.54 3.71 4.35
C GLY A 299 -9.18 2.85 5.56
N ALA A 300 -9.14 3.45 6.77
CA ALA A 300 -8.87 2.73 8.00
C ALA A 300 -9.95 1.68 8.29
N LEU A 301 -11.22 2.04 8.10
CA LEU A 301 -12.34 1.11 8.30
C LEU A 301 -12.34 -0.03 7.28
N LYS A 302 -12.04 0.28 6.00
CA LYS A 302 -11.87 -0.75 4.98
C LYS A 302 -10.74 -1.69 5.34
N ALA A 303 -9.58 -1.17 5.78
CA ALA A 303 -8.47 -2.00 6.22
C ALA A 303 -8.87 -2.90 7.40
N ALA A 304 -9.57 -2.36 8.39
CA ALA A 304 -10.08 -3.13 9.54
C ALA A 304 -11.00 -4.27 9.10
N ALA A 305 -11.91 -4.01 8.18
CA ALA A 305 -12.81 -5.02 7.63
C ALA A 305 -12.07 -6.09 6.81
N GLU A 306 -11.11 -5.69 5.95
CA GLU A 306 -10.30 -6.61 5.14
C GLU A 306 -9.46 -7.57 5.98
N ILE A 307 -8.91 -7.10 7.10
CA ILE A 307 -8.09 -7.94 7.99
C ILE A 307 -8.90 -8.67 9.07
N GLY A 308 -10.21 -8.43 9.14
CA GLY A 308 -11.07 -9.00 10.18
C GLY A 308 -10.64 -8.57 11.58
N LEU A 309 -10.35 -7.27 11.75
CA LEU A 309 -9.84 -6.72 13.01
C LEU A 309 -10.81 -7.02 14.16
N LYS A 310 -10.31 -7.58 15.24
CA LYS A 310 -11.07 -7.88 16.46
C LYS A 310 -11.08 -6.65 17.38
N ARG A 311 -11.90 -5.64 17.01
CA ARG A 311 -12.04 -4.41 17.78
C ARG A 311 -13.38 -3.74 17.46
#